data_f11a974724206e913cca1c24782e0a7e
#
_entry.id   f11a974724206e913cca1c24782e0a7e
#
_cell.length_a   1.000
_cell.length_b   1.000
_cell.length_c   1.000
_cell.angle_alpha   90.00
_cell.angle_beta   90.00
_cell.angle_gamma   90.00
#
_symmetry.space_group_name_H-M   'P 1'
#
loop_
_entity.id
_entity.type
_entity.pdbx_description
1 polymer ?
#
loop_
_entity_poly.entity_id
_entity_poly.type
_entity_poly.pdbx_seq_one_letter_code
_entity_poly.pdbx_strand_id
1 'polypeptide(L)'
;YLSQIISQRGLKQFKIAETEKYAHATYFFNGGEENPFPDEERKIIHSAPITRFNETPAMKASKITSELSRAISSGQYDFLLANFANADMMGHSGDYEAGVKAVQILDEAVGQIMKAVLEADGALIITADHGNADEMINKLTGEINTEHSSNPVPCYLIMNSLKKPREIKYQELKIQGILQDVAATVLDLLGVSPPGDMDGKSLLPLLYKQ
;
A
#
# COMPACT_ATOMS: atom_id res chain seq x y z
N TYR A 1 -4.66 -15.82 7.32
CA TYR A 1 -4.02 -14.65 6.63
C TYR A 1 -4.77 -14.34 5.35
N LEU A 2 -4.76 -13.08 4.91
CA LEU A 2 -5.50 -12.63 3.73
C LEU A 2 -5.13 -13.44 2.48
N SER A 3 -3.85 -13.62 2.18
CA SER A 3 -3.40 -14.41 1.03
C SER A 3 -3.87 -15.87 1.05
N GLN A 4 -3.91 -16.48 2.21
CA GLN A 4 -4.41 -17.84 2.38
C GLN A 4 -5.89 -17.92 2.04
N ILE A 5 -6.69 -16.97 2.51
CA ILE A 5 -8.14 -16.92 2.24
C ILE A 5 -8.39 -16.73 0.75
N ILE A 6 -7.68 -15.80 0.11
CA ILE A 6 -7.74 -15.55 -1.34
C ILE A 6 -7.43 -16.82 -2.12
N SER A 7 -6.33 -17.49 -1.78
CA SER A 7 -5.92 -18.77 -2.40
C SER A 7 -6.94 -19.88 -2.20
N GLN A 8 -7.51 -20.04 -1.00
CA GLN A 8 -8.55 -21.03 -0.71
C GLN A 8 -9.84 -20.81 -1.51
N ARG A 9 -10.05 -19.62 -2.06
CA ARG A 9 -11.16 -19.29 -2.95
C ARG A 9 -10.82 -19.46 -4.43
N GLY A 10 -9.61 -19.96 -4.74
CA GLY A 10 -9.13 -20.13 -6.11
C GLY A 10 -8.89 -18.80 -6.84
N LEU A 11 -8.72 -17.71 -6.09
CA LEU A 11 -8.44 -16.38 -6.63
C LEU A 11 -6.93 -16.20 -6.80
N LYS A 12 -6.53 -15.59 -7.92
CA LYS A 12 -5.13 -15.35 -8.26
C LYS A 12 -4.62 -14.06 -7.67
N GLN A 13 -3.41 -14.10 -7.14
CA GLN A 13 -2.80 -12.95 -6.49
C GLN A 13 -1.40 -12.66 -7.04
N PHE A 14 -1.07 -11.37 -7.13
CA PHE A 14 0.23 -10.88 -7.54
C PHE A 14 0.79 -9.92 -6.50
N LYS A 15 2.04 -10.11 -6.12
CA LYS A 15 2.73 -9.27 -5.13
C LYS A 15 4.03 -8.73 -5.71
N ILE A 16 4.26 -7.44 -5.51
CA ILE A 16 5.47 -6.77 -6.01
C ILE A 16 6.02 -5.79 -4.98
N ALA A 17 7.32 -5.84 -4.78
CA ALA A 17 8.03 -4.87 -3.95
C ALA A 17 9.51 -4.78 -4.37
N GLU A 18 10.16 -3.73 -3.94
CA GLU A 18 11.60 -3.58 -3.98
C GLU A 18 12.26 -4.41 -2.87
N THR A 19 13.55 -4.71 -2.98
CA THR A 19 14.30 -5.59 -2.07
C THR A 19 14.03 -5.29 -0.58
N GLU A 20 14.04 -4.01 -0.19
CA GLU A 20 13.88 -3.56 1.21
C GLU A 20 12.50 -3.92 1.80
N LYS A 21 11.47 -4.01 0.96
CA LYS A 21 10.10 -4.29 1.38
C LYS A 21 9.55 -5.61 0.82
N TYR A 22 10.38 -6.42 0.18
CA TYR A 22 9.92 -7.70 -0.38
C TYR A 22 9.42 -8.66 0.69
N ALA A 23 10.14 -8.81 1.79
CA ALA A 23 9.70 -9.65 2.91
C ALA A 23 8.39 -9.15 3.54
N HIS A 24 8.18 -7.82 3.60
CA HIS A 24 6.94 -7.24 4.10
C HIS A 24 5.74 -7.58 3.22
N ALA A 25 5.90 -7.52 1.89
CA ALA A 25 4.84 -7.85 0.95
C ALA A 25 4.60 -9.37 0.78
N THR A 26 5.52 -10.22 1.22
CA THR A 26 5.48 -11.67 1.02
C THR A 26 5.45 -12.43 2.34
N TYR A 27 6.59 -12.64 2.98
CA TYR A 27 6.75 -13.45 4.18
C TYR A 27 5.87 -12.95 5.35
N PHE A 28 6.01 -11.67 5.73
CA PHE A 28 5.22 -11.10 6.83
C PHE A 28 3.73 -10.98 6.49
N PHE A 29 3.42 -10.57 5.27
CA PHE A 29 2.02 -10.51 4.79
C PHE A 29 1.34 -11.88 4.79
N ASN A 30 2.10 -12.94 4.60
CA ASN A 30 1.65 -14.33 4.65
C ASN A 30 1.74 -14.95 6.06
N GLY A 31 2.02 -14.16 7.08
CA GLY A 31 2.06 -14.62 8.47
C GLY A 31 3.25 -15.53 8.81
N GLY A 32 4.38 -15.35 8.12
CA GLY A 32 5.60 -16.13 8.31
C GLY A 32 5.74 -17.30 7.37
N GLU A 33 4.87 -17.44 6.35
CA GLU A 33 4.98 -18.49 5.35
C GLU A 33 5.97 -18.09 4.24
N GLU A 34 7.07 -18.86 4.14
CA GLU A 34 8.11 -18.65 3.12
C GLU A 34 7.59 -18.94 1.70
N ASN A 35 6.87 -20.04 1.56
CA ASN A 35 6.36 -20.44 0.27
C ASN A 35 5.14 -19.62 -0.13
N PRO A 36 5.00 -19.26 -1.42
CA PRO A 36 3.78 -18.67 -1.89
C PRO A 36 2.60 -19.63 -1.72
N PHE A 37 1.43 -19.10 -1.41
CA PHE A 37 0.19 -19.87 -1.48
C PHE A 37 -0.13 -20.27 -2.92
N PRO A 38 -0.94 -21.30 -3.16
CA PRO A 38 -1.43 -21.59 -4.51
C PRO A 38 -1.99 -20.36 -5.19
N ASP A 39 -1.71 -20.19 -6.49
CA ASP A 39 -2.11 -19.03 -7.31
C ASP A 39 -1.56 -17.67 -6.81
N GLU A 40 -0.48 -17.68 -6.04
CA GLU A 40 0.25 -16.49 -5.62
C GLU A 40 1.55 -16.33 -6.41
N GLU A 41 1.63 -15.29 -7.23
CA GLU A 41 2.85 -14.88 -7.93
C GLU A 41 3.54 -13.73 -7.18
N ARG A 42 4.87 -13.82 -7.04
CA ARG A 42 5.71 -12.83 -6.37
C ARG A 42 6.76 -12.28 -7.30
N LYS A 43 6.93 -10.96 -7.31
CA LYS A 43 7.94 -10.28 -8.10
C LYS A 43 8.80 -9.36 -7.23
N ILE A 44 10.08 -9.67 -7.12
CA ILE A 44 11.05 -8.77 -6.52
C ILE A 44 11.63 -7.83 -7.56
N ILE A 45 11.72 -6.57 -7.24
CA ILE A 45 12.48 -5.57 -7.99
C ILE A 45 13.77 -5.29 -7.21
N HIS A 46 14.88 -5.74 -7.75
CA HIS A 46 16.16 -5.55 -7.08
C HIS A 46 16.53 -4.07 -6.98
N SER A 47 16.75 -3.62 -5.76
CA SER A 47 17.22 -2.27 -5.48
C SER A 47 18.63 -2.04 -6.05
N ALA A 48 18.96 -0.79 -6.32
CA ALA A 48 20.34 -0.45 -6.66
C ALA A 48 21.24 -0.69 -5.44
N PRO A 49 22.50 -1.06 -5.63
CA PRO A 49 23.48 -1.16 -4.55
C PRO A 49 23.85 0.25 -4.05
N ILE A 50 22.95 0.88 -3.30
CA ILE A 50 23.11 2.22 -2.74
C ILE A 50 23.42 2.12 -1.25
N THR A 51 24.37 2.95 -0.81
CA THR A 51 24.73 3.07 0.61
C THR A 51 23.94 4.18 1.31
N ARG A 52 23.34 5.10 0.53
CA ARG A 52 22.55 6.23 1.02
C ARG A 52 21.28 6.40 0.21
N PHE A 53 20.15 6.04 0.79
CA PHE A 53 18.86 6.09 0.11
C PHE A 53 18.43 7.51 -0.26
N ASN A 54 18.74 8.52 0.56
CA ASN A 54 18.40 9.91 0.31
C ASN A 54 19.03 10.50 -0.98
N GLU A 55 20.11 9.90 -1.51
CA GLU A 55 20.67 10.30 -2.80
C GLU A 55 19.80 9.88 -3.99
N THR A 56 18.89 8.90 -3.80
CA THR A 56 18.02 8.38 -4.85
C THR A 56 16.59 8.16 -4.37
N PRO A 57 15.82 9.22 -4.04
CA PRO A 57 14.46 9.11 -3.52
C PRO A 57 13.50 8.35 -4.44
N ALA A 58 13.80 8.31 -5.74
CA ALA A 58 12.99 7.56 -6.71
C ALA A 58 13.09 6.04 -6.53
N MET A 59 14.19 5.55 -5.97
CA MET A 59 14.44 4.11 -5.83
C MET A 59 14.01 3.35 -7.10
N LYS A 60 13.16 2.34 -6.99
CA LYS A 60 12.60 1.60 -8.14
C LYS A 60 11.09 1.83 -8.34
N ALA A 61 10.53 2.91 -7.81
CA ALA A 61 9.10 3.19 -7.90
C ALA A 61 8.57 3.12 -9.35
N SER A 62 9.26 3.72 -10.31
CA SER A 62 8.87 3.66 -11.73
C SER A 62 8.81 2.23 -12.27
N LYS A 63 9.74 1.34 -11.85
CA LYS A 63 9.75 -0.06 -12.28
C LYS A 63 8.60 -0.83 -11.66
N ILE A 64 8.36 -0.65 -10.36
CA ILE A 64 7.20 -1.25 -9.67
C ILE A 64 5.92 -0.81 -10.35
N THR A 65 5.74 0.50 -10.60
CA THR A 65 4.56 1.07 -11.25
C THR A 65 4.31 0.44 -12.61
N SER A 66 5.34 0.34 -13.46
CA SER A 66 5.20 -0.20 -14.80
C SER A 66 4.83 -1.70 -14.79
N GLU A 67 5.42 -2.48 -13.90
CA GLU A 67 5.13 -3.92 -13.78
C GLU A 67 3.74 -4.16 -13.18
N LEU A 68 3.37 -3.38 -12.16
CA LEU A 68 2.05 -3.45 -11.56
C LEU A 68 0.95 -3.05 -12.56
N SER A 69 1.13 -1.95 -13.29
CA SER A 69 0.18 -1.53 -14.33
C SER A 69 0.01 -2.57 -15.42
N ARG A 70 1.09 -3.25 -15.82
CA ARG A 70 1.03 -4.38 -16.77
C ARG A 70 0.24 -5.56 -16.19
N ALA A 71 0.48 -5.91 -14.92
CA ALA A 71 -0.24 -6.98 -14.24
C ALA A 71 -1.74 -6.65 -14.13
N ILE A 72 -2.11 -5.42 -13.79
CA ILE A 72 -3.49 -4.94 -13.76
C ILE A 72 -4.14 -5.08 -15.14
N SER A 73 -3.49 -4.53 -16.18
CA SER A 73 -4.03 -4.55 -17.55
C SER A 73 -4.12 -5.95 -18.16
N SER A 74 -3.40 -6.94 -17.61
CA SER A 74 -3.49 -8.33 -18.07
C SER A 74 -4.82 -9.01 -17.73
N GLY A 75 -5.53 -8.52 -16.69
CA GLY A 75 -6.75 -9.14 -16.18
C GLY A 75 -6.55 -10.55 -15.61
N GLN A 76 -5.31 -10.95 -15.31
CA GLN A 76 -4.99 -12.31 -14.86
C GLN A 76 -5.14 -12.50 -13.33
N TYR A 77 -5.18 -11.42 -12.57
CA TYR A 77 -5.15 -11.45 -11.11
C TYR A 77 -6.40 -10.81 -10.52
N ASP A 78 -6.92 -11.43 -9.47
CA ASP A 78 -8.05 -10.91 -8.71
C ASP A 78 -7.60 -9.96 -7.60
N PHE A 79 -6.40 -10.18 -7.05
CA PHE A 79 -5.80 -9.37 -6.00
C PHE A 79 -4.35 -9.03 -6.34
N LEU A 80 -4.00 -7.75 -6.27
CA LEU A 80 -2.64 -7.28 -6.49
C LEU A 80 -2.19 -6.46 -5.27
N LEU A 81 -0.97 -6.71 -4.80
CA LEU A 81 -0.33 -5.98 -3.70
C LEU A 81 0.99 -5.38 -4.18
N ALA A 82 1.16 -4.09 -3.99
CA ALA A 82 2.45 -3.43 -4.17
C ALA A 82 2.87 -2.70 -2.89
N ASN A 83 4.12 -2.85 -2.52
CA ASN A 83 4.72 -2.06 -1.45
C ASN A 83 5.80 -1.15 -2.04
N PHE A 84 5.67 0.16 -1.80
CA PHE A 84 6.61 1.19 -2.19
C PHE A 84 7.45 1.59 -0.99
N ALA A 85 8.75 1.35 -1.04
CA ALA A 85 9.68 1.59 0.07
C ALA A 85 10.05 3.08 0.24
N ASN A 86 9.75 3.93 -0.75
CA ASN A 86 10.32 5.26 -0.89
C ASN A 86 10.13 6.16 0.34
N ALA A 87 8.90 6.35 0.80
CA ALA A 87 8.60 7.27 1.90
C ALA A 87 9.26 6.81 3.21
N ASP A 88 9.18 5.52 3.52
CA ASP A 88 9.78 4.94 4.72
C ASP A 88 11.31 5.05 4.70
N MET A 89 11.95 4.67 3.60
CA MET A 89 13.42 4.75 3.48
C MET A 89 13.95 6.19 3.56
N MET A 90 13.19 7.17 3.01
CA MET A 90 13.55 8.58 3.16
C MET A 90 13.29 9.08 4.59
N GLY A 91 12.21 8.63 5.22
CA GLY A 91 11.93 8.91 6.63
C GLY A 91 13.09 8.48 7.53
N HIS A 92 13.57 7.25 7.37
CA HIS A 92 14.72 6.73 8.11
C HIS A 92 16.04 7.48 7.83
N SER A 93 16.17 8.11 6.68
CA SER A 93 17.37 8.93 6.39
C SER A 93 17.41 10.24 7.16
N GLY A 94 16.27 10.74 7.62
CA GLY A 94 16.15 12.05 8.26
C GLY A 94 16.30 13.24 7.30
N ASP A 95 16.42 12.98 5.99
CA ASP A 95 16.53 14.01 4.96
C ASP A 95 15.14 14.44 4.50
N TYR A 96 14.66 15.56 5.02
CA TYR A 96 13.32 16.08 4.75
C TYR A 96 13.07 16.36 3.26
N GLU A 97 14.04 16.93 2.56
CA GLU A 97 13.91 17.23 1.13
C GLU A 97 13.81 15.94 0.30
N ALA A 98 14.57 14.92 0.65
CA ALA A 98 14.46 13.60 0.05
C ALA A 98 13.08 12.98 0.34
N GLY A 99 12.55 13.15 1.55
CA GLY A 99 11.21 12.73 1.94
C GLY A 99 10.12 13.39 1.07
N VAL A 100 10.16 14.71 0.91
CA VAL A 100 9.24 15.45 0.03
C VAL A 100 9.32 14.93 -1.40
N LYS A 101 10.53 14.71 -1.91
CA LYS A 101 10.74 14.19 -3.27
C LYS A 101 10.18 12.77 -3.43
N ALA A 102 10.36 11.91 -2.42
CA ALA A 102 9.81 10.56 -2.43
C ALA A 102 8.28 10.58 -2.52
N VAL A 103 7.62 11.42 -1.74
CA VAL A 103 6.15 11.55 -1.76
C VAL A 103 5.65 12.07 -3.11
N GLN A 104 6.34 13.03 -3.74
CA GLN A 104 6.00 13.49 -5.09
C GLN A 104 6.09 12.36 -6.13
N ILE A 105 7.14 11.55 -6.05
CA ILE A 105 7.31 10.38 -6.94
C ILE A 105 6.21 9.34 -6.71
N LEU A 106 5.83 9.12 -5.45
CA LEU A 106 4.73 8.22 -5.12
C LEU A 106 3.38 8.74 -5.62
N ASP A 107 3.13 10.05 -5.57
CA ASP A 107 1.92 10.66 -6.12
C ASP A 107 1.80 10.40 -7.63
N GLU A 108 2.89 10.59 -8.38
CA GLU A 108 2.94 10.28 -9.81
C GLU A 108 2.69 8.77 -10.08
N ALA A 109 3.32 7.89 -9.29
CA ALA A 109 3.15 6.44 -9.39
C ALA A 109 1.70 6.02 -9.12
N VAL A 110 1.10 6.55 -8.05
CA VAL A 110 -0.30 6.32 -7.70
C VAL A 110 -1.24 6.80 -8.81
N GLY A 111 -0.98 7.97 -9.40
CA GLY A 111 -1.76 8.47 -10.54
C GLY A 111 -1.78 7.53 -11.74
N GLN A 112 -0.63 6.91 -12.06
CA GLN A 112 -0.55 5.92 -13.14
C GLN A 112 -1.27 4.61 -12.79
N ILE A 113 -1.10 4.11 -11.56
CA ILE A 113 -1.77 2.89 -11.08
C ILE A 113 -3.29 3.09 -11.05
N MET A 114 -3.74 4.22 -10.52
CA MET A 114 -5.16 4.59 -10.47
C MET A 114 -5.79 4.55 -11.86
N LYS A 115 -5.11 5.12 -12.86
CA LYS A 115 -5.58 5.06 -14.25
C LYS A 115 -5.74 3.63 -14.73
N ALA A 116 -4.73 2.78 -14.54
CA ALA A 116 -4.79 1.37 -14.96
C ALA A 116 -5.91 0.59 -14.24
N VAL A 117 -6.11 0.83 -12.94
CA VAL A 117 -7.18 0.19 -12.15
C VAL A 117 -8.56 0.60 -12.64
N LEU A 118 -8.79 1.89 -12.87
CA LEU A 118 -10.08 2.40 -13.35
C LEU A 118 -10.39 1.94 -14.78
N GLU A 119 -9.38 1.83 -15.66
CA GLU A 119 -9.52 1.26 -17.00
C GLU A 119 -9.87 -0.24 -16.96
N ALA A 120 -9.39 -0.96 -15.95
CA ALA A 120 -9.72 -2.38 -15.71
C ALA A 120 -11.02 -2.58 -14.91
N ASP A 121 -11.75 -1.50 -14.60
CA ASP A 121 -12.95 -1.50 -13.73
C ASP A 121 -12.71 -2.12 -12.34
N GLY A 122 -11.50 -1.97 -11.82
CA GLY A 122 -11.06 -2.48 -10.53
C GLY A 122 -11.32 -1.51 -9.38
N ALA A 123 -10.90 -1.93 -8.18
CA ALA A 123 -10.85 -1.11 -6.97
C ALA A 123 -9.41 -0.96 -6.48
N LEU A 124 -9.01 0.25 -6.09
CA LEU A 124 -7.70 0.55 -5.54
C LEU A 124 -7.83 1.02 -4.09
N ILE A 125 -7.18 0.32 -3.18
CA ILE A 125 -6.96 0.79 -1.80
C ILE A 125 -5.52 1.31 -1.71
N ILE A 126 -5.37 2.53 -1.16
CA ILE A 126 -4.07 3.13 -0.86
C ILE A 126 -4.00 3.34 0.65
N THR A 127 -3.00 2.76 1.29
CA THR A 127 -2.77 2.90 2.73
C THR A 127 -1.29 2.75 3.05
N ALA A 128 -0.94 2.84 4.33
CA ALA A 128 0.38 2.53 4.85
C ALA A 128 0.28 1.58 6.05
N ASP A 129 1.36 0.91 6.38
CA ASP A 129 1.49 0.01 7.54
C ASP A 129 1.80 0.76 8.83
N HIS A 130 2.46 1.92 8.73
CA HIS A 130 2.79 2.84 9.83
C HIS A 130 3.09 4.22 9.28
N GLY A 131 3.22 5.21 10.16
CA GLY A 131 3.76 6.52 9.84
C GLY A 131 5.29 6.55 9.98
N ASN A 132 5.95 7.42 9.23
CA ASN A 132 7.37 7.72 9.29
C ASN A 132 7.63 9.10 8.67
N ALA A 133 7.51 9.23 7.35
CA ALA A 133 7.74 10.49 6.62
C ALA A 133 6.74 11.62 6.99
N ASP A 134 5.68 11.32 7.70
CA ASP A 134 4.71 12.28 8.23
C ASP A 134 5.25 13.07 9.44
N GLU A 135 6.30 12.57 10.11
CA GLU A 135 6.90 13.20 11.29
C GLU A 135 8.43 13.10 11.30
N MET A 136 9.07 13.57 10.23
CA MET A 136 10.54 13.58 10.11
C MET A 136 11.24 14.62 10.99
N ILE A 137 10.48 15.53 11.58
CA ILE A 137 10.98 16.55 12.51
C ILE A 137 10.11 16.51 13.74
N ASN A 138 10.73 16.30 14.90
CA ASN A 138 10.04 16.37 16.18
C ASN A 138 9.51 17.79 16.40
N LYS A 139 8.19 17.92 16.49
CA LYS A 139 7.50 19.22 16.60
C LYS A 139 7.80 19.97 17.90
N LEU A 140 8.26 19.26 18.94
CA LEU A 140 8.55 19.85 20.26
C LEU A 140 10.01 20.27 20.37
N THR A 141 10.95 19.45 19.87
CA THR A 141 12.40 19.70 20.01
C THR A 141 13.03 20.33 18.78
N GLY A 142 12.39 20.21 17.59
CA GLY A 142 12.97 20.61 16.31
C GLY A 142 14.05 19.67 15.80
N GLU A 143 14.31 18.57 16.49
CA GLU A 143 15.30 17.58 16.06
C GLU A 143 14.79 16.67 14.97
N ILE A 144 15.70 16.13 14.17
CA ILE A 144 15.40 15.12 13.15
C ILE A 144 14.87 13.87 13.85
N ASN A 145 13.74 13.35 13.35
CA ASN A 145 13.16 12.08 13.76
C ASN A 145 13.28 11.09 12.59
N THR A 146 13.88 9.93 12.86
CA THR A 146 14.07 8.85 11.89
C THR A 146 13.31 7.58 12.25
N GLU A 147 12.49 7.65 13.32
CA GLU A 147 11.73 6.53 13.83
C GLU A 147 10.32 6.50 13.22
N HIS A 148 9.67 5.34 13.30
CA HIS A 148 8.27 5.22 12.92
C HIS A 148 7.39 6.05 13.86
N SER A 149 6.38 6.71 13.32
CA SER A 149 5.38 7.42 14.11
C SER A 149 4.17 6.51 14.39
N SER A 150 3.46 6.81 15.48
CA SER A 150 2.17 6.18 15.79
C SER A 150 0.97 6.96 15.24
N ASN A 151 1.21 7.92 14.36
CA ASN A 151 0.16 8.71 13.74
C ASN A 151 -0.76 7.83 12.88
N PRO A 152 -2.05 8.19 12.77
CA PRO A 152 -2.96 7.49 11.86
C PRO A 152 -2.49 7.57 10.42
N VAL A 153 -2.59 6.45 9.71
CA VAL A 153 -2.28 6.36 8.28
C VAL A 153 -3.51 6.62 7.43
N PRO A 154 -3.36 7.16 6.20
CA PRO A 154 -4.48 7.33 5.29
C PRO A 154 -5.03 6.00 4.80
N CYS A 155 -6.32 5.97 4.45
CA CYS A 155 -6.94 4.88 3.72
C CYS A 155 -7.86 5.47 2.64
N TYR A 156 -7.47 5.35 1.39
CA TYR A 156 -8.25 5.81 0.24
C TYR A 156 -8.82 4.62 -0.51
N LEU A 157 -10.08 4.71 -0.93
CA LEU A 157 -10.71 3.79 -1.86
C LEU A 157 -11.06 4.52 -3.15
N ILE A 158 -10.62 3.98 -4.27
CA ILE A 158 -10.82 4.54 -5.61
C ILE A 158 -11.42 3.46 -6.51
N MET A 159 -12.57 3.74 -7.11
CA MET A 159 -13.24 2.88 -8.07
C MET A 159 -14.27 3.67 -8.89
N ASN A 160 -14.63 3.16 -10.07
CA ASN A 160 -15.54 3.85 -11.00
C ASN A 160 -16.92 4.17 -10.41
N SER A 161 -17.41 3.38 -9.48
CA SER A 161 -18.72 3.61 -8.80
C SER A 161 -18.70 4.78 -7.81
N LEU A 162 -17.51 5.22 -7.37
CA LEU A 162 -17.34 6.37 -6.49
C LEU A 162 -17.16 7.65 -7.35
N LYS A 163 -18.27 8.23 -7.81
CA LYS A 163 -18.33 9.23 -8.88
C LYS A 163 -17.82 10.64 -8.54
N LYS A 164 -17.48 10.95 -7.30
CA LYS A 164 -17.03 12.31 -6.93
C LYS A 164 -15.79 12.23 -6.05
N PRO A 165 -14.67 12.86 -6.46
CA PRO A 165 -13.61 13.14 -5.51
C PRO A 165 -14.21 14.05 -4.43
N ARG A 166 -14.17 13.62 -3.18
CA ARG A 166 -14.53 14.46 -2.07
C ARG A 166 -13.31 15.32 -1.74
N GLU A 167 -13.51 16.62 -1.64
CA GLU A 167 -12.50 17.50 -1.07
C GLU A 167 -12.41 17.19 0.44
N ILE A 168 -11.34 16.53 0.85
CA ILE A 168 -11.11 16.19 2.25
C ILE A 168 -10.42 17.38 2.92
N LYS A 169 -11.14 18.06 3.81
CA LYS A 169 -10.52 19.06 4.68
C LYS A 169 -9.77 18.32 5.78
N TYR A 170 -8.48 18.58 5.90
CA TYR A 170 -7.59 17.94 6.90
C TYR A 170 -8.14 18.02 8.33
N GLN A 171 -8.87 19.09 8.66
CA GLN A 171 -9.50 19.31 9.97
C GLN A 171 -10.68 18.38 10.26
N GLU A 172 -11.22 17.69 9.25
CA GLU A 172 -12.34 16.74 9.38
C GLU A 172 -11.88 15.28 9.44
N LEU A 173 -10.58 15.02 9.32
CA LEU A 173 -10.03 13.66 9.38
C LEU A 173 -10.21 13.09 10.80
N LYS A 174 -10.96 12.01 10.88
CA LYS A 174 -11.17 11.24 12.11
C LYS A 174 -10.67 9.83 11.88
N ILE A 175 -10.13 9.22 12.92
CA ILE A 175 -9.82 7.78 12.89
C ILE A 175 -11.13 7.03 12.72
N GLN A 176 -11.27 6.32 11.61
CA GLN A 176 -12.49 5.59 11.24
C GLN A 176 -12.32 4.07 11.37
N GLY A 177 -11.09 3.58 11.44
CA GLY A 177 -10.76 2.16 11.49
C GLY A 177 -9.33 1.92 11.96
N ILE A 178 -8.92 0.69 11.91
CA ILE A 178 -7.57 0.22 12.28
C ILE A 178 -6.98 -0.64 11.16
N LEU A 179 -5.68 -0.90 11.19
CA LEU A 179 -4.98 -1.58 10.08
C LEU A 179 -5.56 -2.96 9.74
N GLN A 180 -6.03 -3.72 10.74
CA GLN A 180 -6.64 -5.03 10.51
C GLN A 180 -7.93 -4.98 9.68
N ASP A 181 -8.60 -3.81 9.64
CA ASP A 181 -9.84 -3.62 8.87
C ASP A 181 -9.59 -3.60 7.36
N VAL A 182 -8.36 -3.31 6.94
CA VAL A 182 -7.97 -3.30 5.52
C VAL A 182 -8.14 -4.70 4.91
N ALA A 183 -7.72 -5.75 5.60
CA ALA A 183 -7.89 -7.12 5.12
C ALA A 183 -9.36 -7.51 4.96
N ALA A 184 -10.20 -7.17 5.93
CA ALA A 184 -11.65 -7.39 5.85
C ALA A 184 -12.29 -6.59 4.72
N THR A 185 -11.82 -5.36 4.47
CA THR A 185 -12.27 -4.51 3.36
C THR A 185 -11.92 -5.10 2.00
N VAL A 186 -10.71 -5.64 1.85
CA VAL A 186 -10.28 -6.34 0.62
C VAL A 186 -11.16 -7.56 0.36
N LEU A 187 -11.43 -8.39 1.37
CA LEU A 187 -12.31 -9.55 1.22
C LEU A 187 -13.72 -9.15 0.80
N ASP A 188 -14.25 -8.09 1.38
CA ASP A 188 -15.58 -7.56 1.04
C ASP A 188 -15.63 -7.09 -0.42
N LEU A 189 -14.61 -6.37 -0.90
CA LEU A 189 -14.47 -5.97 -2.31
C LEU A 189 -14.39 -7.18 -3.26
N LEU A 190 -13.77 -8.27 -2.82
CA LEU A 190 -13.68 -9.53 -3.59
C LEU A 190 -14.96 -10.39 -3.48
N GLY A 191 -15.98 -9.95 -2.72
CA GLY A 191 -17.17 -10.75 -2.47
C GLY A 191 -16.91 -12.01 -1.64
N VAL A 192 -15.84 -12.03 -0.86
CA VAL A 192 -15.42 -13.14 -0.01
C VAL A 192 -15.80 -12.88 1.44
N SER A 193 -16.61 -13.74 2.02
CA SER A 193 -16.93 -13.64 3.44
C SER A 193 -15.68 -13.85 4.29
N PRO A 194 -15.38 -12.96 5.26
CA PRO A 194 -14.26 -13.16 6.18
C PRO A 194 -14.50 -14.39 7.06
N PRO A 195 -13.46 -15.12 7.46
CA PRO A 195 -13.59 -16.23 8.41
C PRO A 195 -14.01 -15.72 9.80
N GLY A 196 -14.65 -16.59 10.58
CA GLY A 196 -15.23 -16.21 11.87
C GLY A 196 -14.24 -15.82 12.97
N ASP A 197 -12.95 -16.09 12.78
CA ASP A 197 -11.82 -15.71 13.64
C ASP A 197 -11.11 -14.42 13.19
N MET A 198 -11.64 -13.73 12.18
CA MET A 198 -11.13 -12.43 11.75
C MET A 198 -11.81 -11.30 12.53
N ASP A 199 -11.05 -10.56 13.32
CA ASP A 199 -11.55 -9.44 14.14
C ASP A 199 -11.78 -8.15 13.34
N GLY A 200 -11.09 -7.97 12.19
CA GLY A 200 -11.22 -6.81 11.32
C GLY A 200 -12.61 -6.67 10.72
N LYS A 201 -13.05 -5.44 10.52
CA LYS A 201 -14.34 -5.10 9.93
C LYS A 201 -14.16 -4.33 8.63
N SER A 202 -14.99 -4.63 7.63
CA SER A 202 -14.96 -3.88 6.37
C SER A 202 -15.21 -2.39 6.58
N LEU A 203 -14.35 -1.56 6.00
CA LEU A 203 -14.50 -0.10 5.96
C LEU A 203 -15.43 0.36 4.83
N LEU A 204 -15.88 -0.51 3.93
CA LEU A 204 -16.74 -0.13 2.80
C LEU A 204 -17.99 0.65 3.24
N PRO A 205 -18.73 0.27 4.30
CA PRO A 205 -19.89 1.03 4.75
C PRO A 205 -19.58 2.47 5.15
N LEU A 206 -18.34 2.74 5.58
CA LEU A 206 -17.86 4.09 5.93
C LEU A 206 -17.40 4.84 4.68
N LEU A 207 -16.68 4.17 3.78
CA LEU A 207 -16.12 4.75 2.55
C LEU A 207 -17.19 5.09 1.51
N TYR A 208 -18.29 4.32 1.44
CA TYR A 208 -19.43 4.59 0.55
C TYR A 208 -20.38 5.68 1.04
N LYS A 209 -20.45 5.91 2.35
CA LYS A 209 -21.38 6.91 2.93
C LYS A 209 -20.83 8.33 2.91
N GLN A 210 -19.62 8.49 2.50
CA GLN A 210 -18.91 9.78 2.49
C GLN A 210 -18.96 10.41 1.05
#